data_eaead9466c595416837d96f5bbcd4be1
#
_entry.id   eaead9466c595416837d96f5bbcd4be1
#
_cell.length_a   1.000
_cell.length_b   1.000
_cell.length_c   1.000
_cell.angle_alpha   90.00
_cell.angle_beta   90.00
_cell.angle_gamma   90.00
#
_symmetry.space_group_name_H-M   'P 1'
#
loop_
_entity.id
_entity.type
_entity.pdbx_description
1 polymer ?
#
loop_
_entity_poly.entity_id
_entity_poly.type
_entity_poly.pdbx_seq_one_letter_code
_entity_poly.pdbx_strand_id
1 'polypeptide(L)'
;MALSPEKIYLNSDILYLPTLVLDVFRDGGNFFSWSFTPSPYFFPDLPIISILLLIFENAQKALVAFAFIQTVLFLVLMERFWIFAEEETKQKPLNLKETKRIKSWVLVLVSFILLMTKNFPALYILFLPSIHSSAFLTSLYAWPTIHKTFQKYKVWILYIWIVLTIASDQILIVELIIPGILAGFLQPRFSSTTQTRVDSKWKRFLPESSKILFISGITGLILHRILKSFLFIEKPGRIPIQDSITQAIKDVTLFLTRAQTWILSGFQENVPIAAILILILIISLIVGFIKIRKTKTNSFLFFFLAILFFSPILTGSYIDEYSMRYATPSLILAPFFLAFLAGFPKRVLPLLIFIIFLCIIGQKKITNIENAFFKLFRTIPQEASCMDEITRKTSISLVISDFWTAKKIRIFSKEKIQSVHVSYGTLEGSHTISNREWYFKDSPGIIAVFTEGLGENRILEIYGTPFYITKCGERKLYLYKDRQKIKEALRRPFLENKIEKRL
;
A
#
# COMPACT_ATOMS: atom_id res chain seq x y z
N MET A 1 10.62 -17.94 5.31
CA MET A 1 11.34 -17.58 4.06
C MET A 1 11.55 -16.07 4.05
N ALA A 2 12.79 -15.60 3.97
CA ALA A 2 13.05 -14.15 3.88
C ALA A 2 12.48 -13.59 2.59
N LEU A 3 11.72 -12.51 2.71
CA LEU A 3 11.24 -11.77 1.57
C LEU A 3 12.42 -11.00 0.96
N SER A 4 12.87 -11.41 -0.23
CA SER A 4 13.88 -10.62 -0.94
C SER A 4 13.34 -9.22 -1.25
N PRO A 5 14.19 -8.17 -1.23
CA PRO A 5 13.77 -6.82 -1.60
C PRO A 5 13.04 -6.78 -2.94
N GLU A 6 13.45 -7.59 -3.91
CA GLU A 6 12.80 -7.69 -5.21
C GLU A 6 11.33 -8.17 -5.11
N LYS A 7 11.04 -9.13 -4.24
CA LYS A 7 9.67 -9.61 -4.00
C LYS A 7 8.79 -8.54 -3.35
N ILE A 8 9.37 -7.63 -2.59
CA ILE A 8 8.64 -6.53 -1.94
C ILE A 8 8.39 -5.39 -2.93
N TYR A 9 9.41 -4.92 -3.65
CA TYR A 9 9.34 -3.69 -4.46
C TYR A 9 8.85 -3.91 -5.89
N LEU A 10 9.00 -5.09 -6.45
CA LEU A 10 8.57 -5.44 -7.81
C LEU A 10 7.50 -6.54 -7.80
N ASN A 11 6.60 -6.51 -6.83
CA ASN A 11 5.47 -7.41 -6.80
C ASN A 11 4.34 -6.93 -7.73
N SER A 12 3.40 -7.80 -8.03
CA SER A 12 2.30 -7.51 -8.95
C SER A 12 1.35 -6.42 -8.50
N ASP A 13 1.25 -6.14 -7.19
CA ASP A 13 0.42 -5.06 -6.67
C ASP A 13 1.04 -3.69 -7.00
N ILE A 14 2.37 -3.55 -6.82
CA ILE A 14 3.10 -2.33 -7.15
C ILE A 14 3.14 -2.12 -8.67
N LEU A 15 3.31 -3.21 -9.43
CA LEU A 15 3.36 -3.17 -10.90
C LEU A 15 1.97 -3.02 -11.54
N TYR A 16 0.89 -3.06 -10.76
CA TYR A 16 -0.48 -2.97 -11.26
C TYR A 16 -0.73 -1.68 -12.05
N LEU A 17 -0.56 -0.50 -11.42
CA LEU A 17 -0.81 0.77 -12.11
C LEU A 17 0.12 1.00 -13.30
N PRO A 18 1.44 0.77 -13.22
CA PRO A 18 2.29 0.83 -14.40
C PRO A 18 1.82 -0.09 -15.54
N THR A 19 1.38 -1.32 -15.21
CA THR A 19 0.87 -2.26 -16.23
C THR A 19 -0.41 -1.74 -16.87
N LEU A 20 -1.35 -1.24 -16.07
CA LEU A 20 -2.61 -0.65 -16.54
C LEU A 20 -2.35 0.51 -17.50
N VAL A 21 -1.49 1.45 -17.09
CA VAL A 21 -1.18 2.63 -17.92
C VAL A 21 -0.52 2.24 -19.24
N LEU A 22 0.47 1.35 -19.19
CA LEU A 22 1.17 0.90 -20.41
C LEU A 22 0.23 0.10 -21.32
N ASP A 23 -0.61 -0.77 -20.75
CA ASP A 23 -1.58 -1.54 -21.53
C ASP A 23 -2.58 -0.63 -22.26
N VAL A 24 -3.17 0.34 -21.55
CA VAL A 24 -4.20 1.22 -22.13
C VAL A 24 -3.60 2.25 -23.08
N PHE A 25 -2.55 2.95 -22.68
CA PHE A 25 -2.04 4.10 -23.45
C PHE A 25 -0.97 3.74 -24.47
N ARG A 26 -0.20 2.66 -24.26
CA ARG A 26 0.85 2.24 -25.19
C ARG A 26 0.41 1.09 -26.09
N ASP A 27 -0.24 0.07 -25.49
CA ASP A 27 -0.55 -1.19 -26.17
C ASP A 27 -1.99 -1.23 -26.72
N GLY A 28 -2.79 -0.16 -26.51
CA GLY A 28 -4.16 -0.01 -27.02
C GLY A 28 -5.17 -0.92 -26.36
N GLY A 29 -4.90 -1.39 -25.13
CA GLY A 29 -5.82 -2.22 -24.36
C GLY A 29 -7.06 -1.44 -23.89
N ASN A 30 -8.19 -2.12 -23.81
CA ASN A 30 -9.44 -1.52 -23.36
C ASN A 30 -9.47 -1.43 -21.83
N PHE A 31 -9.64 -0.22 -21.30
CA PHE A 31 -9.75 0.04 -19.86
C PHE A 31 -10.89 -0.72 -19.19
N PHE A 32 -12.05 -0.85 -19.86
CA PHE A 32 -13.22 -1.56 -19.32
C PHE A 32 -13.07 -3.08 -19.33
N SER A 33 -12.07 -3.61 -20.00
CA SER A 33 -11.74 -5.05 -19.99
C SER A 33 -10.78 -5.44 -18.86
N TRP A 34 -10.42 -4.47 -17.99
CA TRP A 34 -9.56 -4.71 -16.84
C TRP A 34 -10.34 -5.20 -15.62
N SER A 35 -9.74 -6.13 -14.88
CA SER A 35 -10.05 -6.43 -13.50
C SER A 35 -9.20 -5.56 -12.59
N PHE A 36 -9.86 -4.81 -11.72
CA PHE A 36 -9.22 -3.88 -10.80
C PHE A 36 -9.13 -4.47 -9.39
N THR A 37 -8.12 -4.08 -8.64
CA THR A 37 -8.00 -4.42 -7.22
C THR A 37 -9.21 -3.90 -6.42
N PRO A 38 -9.49 -4.46 -5.22
CA PRO A 38 -10.53 -3.95 -4.32
C PRO A 38 -10.39 -2.45 -4.01
N SER A 39 -9.14 -1.96 -3.95
CA SER A 39 -8.78 -0.54 -3.95
C SER A 39 -8.17 -0.20 -5.30
N PRO A 40 -8.93 0.37 -6.26
CA PRO A 40 -8.45 0.52 -7.63
C PRO A 40 -7.39 1.60 -7.83
N TYR A 41 -7.08 2.42 -6.83
CA TYR A 41 -6.04 3.46 -6.83
C TYR A 41 -6.16 4.48 -7.98
N PHE A 42 -7.41 4.78 -8.41
CA PHE A 42 -7.65 5.74 -9.49
C PHE A 42 -7.26 7.16 -9.10
N PHE A 43 -7.29 7.49 -7.81
CA PHE A 43 -6.92 8.80 -7.31
C PHE A 43 -6.23 8.68 -5.94
N PRO A 44 -5.10 9.36 -5.72
CA PRO A 44 -4.34 10.16 -6.69
C PRO A 44 -3.25 9.37 -7.45
N ASP A 45 -3.05 8.08 -7.18
CA ASP A 45 -1.92 7.28 -7.67
C ASP A 45 -1.90 7.16 -9.20
N LEU A 46 -3.04 6.82 -9.82
CA LEU A 46 -3.10 6.60 -11.27
C LEU A 46 -2.70 7.85 -12.09
N PRO A 47 -3.22 9.06 -11.83
CA PRO A 47 -2.77 10.27 -12.51
C PRO A 47 -1.27 10.53 -12.35
N ILE A 48 -0.73 10.35 -11.14
CA ILE A 48 0.68 10.60 -10.88
C ILE A 48 1.56 9.63 -11.66
N ILE A 49 1.28 8.32 -11.57
CA ILE A 49 2.07 7.31 -12.28
C ILE A 49 1.94 7.43 -13.79
N SER A 50 0.77 7.84 -14.30
CA SER A 50 0.55 8.10 -15.73
C SER A 50 1.45 9.23 -16.24
N ILE A 51 1.49 10.35 -15.52
CA ILE A 51 2.37 11.48 -15.87
C ILE A 51 3.84 11.06 -15.82
N LEU A 52 4.23 10.32 -14.79
CA LEU A 52 5.63 9.86 -14.65
C LEU A 52 6.02 8.88 -15.76
N LEU A 53 5.12 8.00 -16.20
CA LEU A 53 5.37 7.10 -17.31
C LEU A 53 5.48 7.84 -18.64
N LEU A 54 4.70 8.90 -18.85
CA LEU A 54 4.81 9.78 -20.03
C LEU A 54 6.16 10.52 -20.07
N ILE A 55 6.67 10.94 -18.90
CA ILE A 55 7.95 11.66 -18.81
C ILE A 55 9.15 10.72 -18.98
N PHE A 56 9.13 9.55 -18.35
CA PHE A 56 10.30 8.68 -18.27
C PHE A 56 10.30 7.55 -19.30
N GLU A 57 9.15 7.23 -19.89
CA GLU A 57 8.95 6.10 -20.83
C GLU A 57 9.43 4.74 -20.28
N ASN A 58 9.73 4.69 -19.00
CA ASN A 58 10.32 3.55 -18.30
C ASN A 58 9.66 3.35 -16.94
N ALA A 59 9.02 2.20 -16.76
CA ALA A 59 8.28 1.89 -15.54
C ALA A 59 9.16 1.94 -14.28
N GLN A 60 10.41 1.49 -14.36
CA GLN A 60 11.33 1.51 -13.24
C GLN A 60 11.67 2.93 -12.79
N LYS A 61 11.99 3.82 -13.75
CA LYS A 61 12.25 5.23 -13.47
C LYS A 61 11.01 5.93 -12.92
N ALA A 62 9.82 5.62 -13.47
CA ALA A 62 8.56 6.16 -12.99
C ALA A 62 8.26 5.74 -11.55
N LEU A 63 8.49 4.47 -11.18
CA LEU A 63 8.34 3.99 -9.81
C LEU A 63 9.31 4.67 -8.84
N VAL A 64 10.57 4.87 -9.24
CA VAL A 64 11.56 5.62 -8.42
C VAL A 64 11.11 7.06 -8.19
N ALA A 65 10.69 7.73 -9.26
CA ALA A 65 10.22 9.11 -9.18
C ALA A 65 8.97 9.21 -8.31
N PHE A 66 8.03 8.27 -8.43
CA PHE A 66 6.86 8.18 -7.57
C PHE A 66 7.26 8.05 -6.10
N ALA A 67 8.15 7.10 -5.78
CA ALA A 67 8.65 6.88 -4.43
C ALA A 67 9.33 8.13 -3.86
N PHE A 68 10.11 8.84 -4.67
CA PHE A 68 10.74 10.09 -4.27
C PHE A 68 9.71 11.18 -3.96
N ILE A 69 8.73 11.39 -4.84
CA ILE A 69 7.64 12.36 -4.65
C ILE A 69 6.87 12.05 -3.36
N GLN A 70 6.49 10.80 -3.14
CA GLN A 70 5.77 10.38 -1.93
C GLN A 70 6.60 10.63 -0.67
N THR A 71 7.90 10.36 -0.71
CA THR A 71 8.82 10.62 0.41
C THR A 71 8.91 12.10 0.75
N VAL A 72 9.05 12.95 -0.27
CA VAL A 72 9.08 14.42 -0.09
C VAL A 72 7.75 14.93 0.45
N LEU A 73 6.62 14.45 -0.10
CA LEU A 73 5.30 14.79 0.41
C LEU A 73 5.13 14.35 1.86
N PHE A 74 5.57 13.16 2.22
CA PHE A 74 5.53 12.70 3.61
C PHE A 74 6.30 13.64 4.53
N LEU A 75 7.52 14.03 4.17
CA LEU A 75 8.33 14.98 4.95
C LEU A 75 7.58 16.32 5.16
N VAL A 76 7.07 16.90 4.09
CA VAL A 76 6.34 18.19 4.12
C VAL A 76 5.06 18.09 4.93
N LEU A 77 4.29 17.02 4.75
CA LEU A 77 3.02 16.84 5.45
C LEU A 77 3.21 16.54 6.94
N MET A 78 4.24 15.78 7.30
CA MET A 78 4.61 15.55 8.70
C MET A 78 5.04 16.84 9.39
N GLU A 79 5.83 17.69 8.72
CA GLU A 79 6.19 19.00 9.25
C GLU A 79 4.94 19.86 9.53
N ARG A 80 4.05 19.96 8.54
CA ARG A 80 2.80 20.72 8.68
C ARG A 80 1.89 20.17 9.78
N PHE A 81 1.76 18.86 9.84
CA PHE A 81 0.97 18.18 10.86
C PHE A 81 1.51 18.43 12.26
N TRP A 82 2.82 18.37 12.45
CA TRP A 82 3.45 18.60 13.74
C TRP A 82 3.35 20.06 14.18
N ILE A 83 3.59 21.01 13.28
CA ILE A 83 3.39 22.44 13.57
C ILE A 83 1.95 22.67 14.03
N PHE A 84 0.97 22.11 13.32
CA PHE A 84 -0.44 22.22 13.71
C PHE A 84 -0.71 21.65 15.11
N ALA A 85 -0.23 20.46 15.38
CA ALA A 85 -0.41 19.78 16.65
C ALA A 85 0.20 20.57 17.83
N GLU A 86 1.37 21.16 17.62
CA GLU A 86 2.06 21.97 18.63
C GLU A 86 1.35 23.32 18.86
N GLU A 87 0.85 23.98 17.80
CA GLU A 87 0.03 25.19 17.90
C GLU A 87 -1.27 24.93 18.69
N GLU A 88 -1.93 23.80 18.40
CA GLU A 88 -3.14 23.38 19.14
C GLU A 88 -2.83 23.17 20.63
N THR A 89 -1.69 22.53 20.94
CA THR A 89 -1.29 22.27 22.32
C THR A 89 -0.97 23.56 23.08
N LYS A 90 -0.32 24.52 22.43
CA LYS A 90 0.07 25.80 23.04
C LYS A 90 -1.01 26.85 22.97
N GLN A 91 -2.05 26.61 22.20
CA GLN A 91 -3.14 27.56 21.92
C GLN A 91 -2.64 28.92 21.37
N LYS A 92 -1.50 28.91 20.67
CA LYS A 92 -0.88 30.10 20.05
C LYS A 92 -0.04 29.71 18.84
N PRO A 93 0.15 30.63 17.87
CA PRO A 93 1.07 30.46 16.77
C PRO A 93 2.50 30.22 17.27
N LEU A 94 3.24 29.37 16.56
CA LEU A 94 4.64 29.13 16.86
C LEU A 94 5.52 30.26 16.33
N ASN A 95 6.55 30.59 17.11
CA ASN A 95 7.59 31.52 16.65
C ASN A 95 8.57 30.80 15.67
N LEU A 96 9.41 31.60 14.99
CA LEU A 96 10.33 31.09 13.97
C LEU A 96 11.33 30.06 14.53
N LYS A 97 11.79 30.23 15.77
CA LYS A 97 12.74 29.32 16.43
C LYS A 97 12.09 27.95 16.71
N GLU A 98 10.85 27.95 17.17
CA GLU A 98 10.05 26.74 17.41
C GLU A 98 9.76 26.00 16.09
N THR A 99 9.38 26.72 15.06
CA THR A 99 9.12 26.16 13.71
C THR A 99 10.38 25.53 13.13
N LYS A 100 11.54 26.22 13.16
CA LYS A 100 12.81 25.67 12.70
C LYS A 100 13.19 24.39 13.48
N ARG A 101 12.95 24.38 14.79
CA ARG A 101 13.20 23.20 15.62
C ARG A 101 12.35 22.00 15.19
N ILE A 102 11.05 22.19 14.95
CA ILE A 102 10.14 21.14 14.46
C ILE A 102 10.66 20.58 13.14
N LYS A 103 11.00 21.45 12.18
CA LYS A 103 11.55 21.05 10.87
C LYS A 103 12.76 20.14 11.02
N SER A 104 13.71 20.54 11.86
CA SER A 104 14.92 19.74 12.13
C SER A 104 14.58 18.37 12.70
N TRP A 105 13.61 18.30 13.60
CA TRP A 105 13.19 17.02 14.20
C TRP A 105 12.44 16.13 13.23
N VAL A 106 11.52 16.67 12.44
CA VAL A 106 10.82 15.92 11.40
C VAL A 106 11.84 15.34 10.41
N LEU A 107 12.83 16.14 10.01
CA LEU A 107 13.90 15.67 9.13
C LEU A 107 14.68 14.50 9.76
N VAL A 108 15.07 14.62 11.03
CA VAL A 108 15.79 13.54 11.76
C VAL A 108 14.94 12.27 11.82
N LEU A 109 13.65 12.39 12.18
CA LEU A 109 12.76 11.24 12.29
C LEU A 109 12.47 10.59 10.93
N VAL A 110 12.24 11.39 9.89
CA VAL A 110 12.06 10.86 8.53
C VAL A 110 13.34 10.17 8.05
N SER A 111 14.51 10.79 8.27
CA SER A 111 15.80 10.17 7.95
C SER A 111 15.99 8.85 8.70
N PHE A 112 15.61 8.80 9.98
CA PHE A 112 15.63 7.57 10.76
C PHE A 112 14.72 6.49 10.15
N ILE A 113 13.47 6.82 9.77
CA ILE A 113 12.58 5.86 9.12
C ILE A 113 13.16 5.38 7.80
N LEU A 114 13.73 6.27 6.98
CA LEU A 114 14.37 5.90 5.72
C LEU A 114 15.59 5.00 5.94
N LEU A 115 16.38 5.24 6.98
CA LEU A 115 17.48 4.34 7.36
C LEU A 115 16.96 2.97 7.81
N MET A 116 15.85 2.96 8.55
CA MET A 116 15.21 1.71 8.97
C MET A 116 14.69 0.89 7.79
N THR A 117 14.30 1.53 6.67
CA THR A 117 13.84 0.81 5.47
C THR A 117 14.92 -0.06 4.85
N LYS A 118 16.22 0.24 5.10
CA LYS A 118 17.33 -0.61 4.67
C LYS A 118 17.28 -2.00 5.31
N ASN A 119 16.88 -2.07 6.58
CA ASN A 119 16.77 -3.29 7.36
C ASN A 119 15.36 -3.88 7.35
N PHE A 120 14.36 -3.03 7.11
CA PHE A 120 12.96 -3.41 7.02
C PHE A 120 12.31 -2.79 5.76
N PRO A 121 12.55 -3.40 4.59
CA PRO A 121 12.03 -2.89 3.31
C PRO A 121 10.52 -2.68 3.29
N ALA A 122 9.78 -3.43 4.10
CA ALA A 122 8.33 -3.28 4.24
C ALA A 122 7.89 -1.86 4.66
N LEU A 123 8.72 -1.10 5.39
CA LEU A 123 8.40 0.29 5.71
C LEU A 123 8.37 1.18 4.47
N TYR A 124 9.21 0.89 3.47
CA TYR A 124 9.27 1.68 2.25
C TYR A 124 8.10 1.41 1.30
N ILE A 125 7.41 0.31 1.48
CA ILE A 125 6.26 -0.05 0.64
C ILE A 125 5.19 1.06 0.66
N LEU A 126 5.07 1.82 1.76
CA LEU A 126 4.14 2.95 1.87
C LEU A 126 4.46 4.13 0.94
N PHE A 127 5.63 4.15 0.31
CA PHE A 127 6.01 5.20 -0.62
C PHE A 127 5.91 4.76 -2.08
N LEU A 128 5.39 3.57 -2.32
CA LEU A 128 5.18 3.00 -3.65
C LEU A 128 3.70 3.09 -4.07
N PRO A 129 3.38 3.06 -5.37
CA PRO A 129 1.99 3.11 -5.84
C PRO A 129 1.20 1.85 -5.48
N SER A 130 -0.11 1.98 -5.42
CA SER A 130 -1.06 0.87 -5.25
C SER A 130 -0.96 0.11 -3.92
N ILE A 131 -0.48 0.76 -2.85
CA ILE A 131 -0.34 0.15 -1.53
C ILE A 131 -0.72 1.09 -0.38
N HIS A 132 -1.78 1.87 -0.58
CA HIS A 132 -2.39 2.73 0.42
C HIS A 132 -1.56 3.95 0.88
N SER A 133 -0.39 4.20 0.29
CA SER A 133 0.47 5.34 0.65
C SER A 133 -0.22 6.69 0.48
N SER A 134 -0.97 6.85 -0.60
CA SER A 134 -1.67 8.11 -0.88
C SER A 134 -2.85 8.36 0.05
N ALA A 135 -3.54 7.31 0.52
CA ALA A 135 -4.57 7.44 1.55
C ALA A 135 -3.94 7.93 2.87
N PHE A 136 -2.81 7.33 3.26
CA PHE A 136 -2.05 7.75 4.43
C PHE A 136 -1.61 9.23 4.34
N LEU A 137 -1.02 9.65 3.21
CA LEU A 137 -0.63 11.05 3.01
C LEU A 137 -1.84 11.98 2.98
N THR A 138 -2.97 11.52 2.44
CA THR A 138 -4.23 12.28 2.48
C THR A 138 -4.69 12.49 3.92
N SER A 139 -4.57 11.51 4.81
CA SER A 139 -4.93 11.66 6.22
C SER A 139 -4.08 12.72 6.93
N LEU A 140 -2.76 12.73 6.68
CA LEU A 140 -1.84 13.73 7.21
C LEU A 140 -2.12 15.16 6.67
N TYR A 141 -2.54 15.26 5.41
CA TYR A 141 -2.92 16.54 4.81
C TYR A 141 -4.26 17.06 5.31
N ALA A 142 -5.26 16.19 5.33
CA ALA A 142 -6.64 16.55 5.60
C ALA A 142 -6.87 16.97 7.04
N TRP A 143 -6.29 16.27 8.02
CA TRP A 143 -6.51 16.56 9.44
C TRP A 143 -6.17 18.01 9.83
N PRO A 144 -4.95 18.54 9.59
CA PRO A 144 -4.65 19.93 9.88
C PRO A 144 -5.47 20.91 9.02
N THR A 145 -5.75 20.56 7.77
CA THR A 145 -6.43 21.46 6.83
C THR A 145 -7.87 21.69 7.23
N ILE A 146 -8.62 20.64 7.63
CA ILE A 146 -10.03 20.76 8.05
C ILE A 146 -10.19 21.62 9.32
N HIS A 147 -9.16 21.67 10.17
CA HIS A 147 -9.17 22.45 11.40
C HIS A 147 -8.63 23.88 11.25
N LYS A 148 -7.79 24.15 10.24
CA LYS A 148 -7.22 25.50 9.98
C LYS A 148 -7.98 26.33 8.95
N THR A 149 -8.79 25.68 8.10
CA THR A 149 -9.34 26.37 6.92
C THR A 149 -10.73 26.91 7.19
N PHE A 150 -10.85 28.24 7.21
CA PHE A 150 -12.14 28.95 7.28
C PHE A 150 -12.69 29.35 5.90
N GLN A 151 -11.91 29.21 4.82
CA GLN A 151 -12.33 29.59 3.48
C GLN A 151 -13.18 28.49 2.84
N LYS A 152 -14.45 28.78 2.53
CA LYS A 152 -15.42 27.81 1.99
C LYS A 152 -14.89 27.01 0.79
N TYR A 153 -14.23 27.65 -0.18
CA TYR A 153 -13.74 26.96 -1.37
C TYR A 153 -12.65 25.93 -1.06
N LYS A 154 -11.76 26.19 -0.09
CA LYS A 154 -10.73 25.24 0.33
C LYS A 154 -11.34 24.01 1.01
N VAL A 155 -12.43 24.20 1.74
CA VAL A 155 -13.19 23.09 2.34
C VAL A 155 -13.80 22.21 1.25
N TRP A 156 -14.35 22.82 0.18
CA TRP A 156 -14.90 22.06 -0.95
C TRP A 156 -13.81 21.28 -1.72
N ILE A 157 -12.65 21.88 -1.97
CA ILE A 157 -11.51 21.19 -2.59
C ILE A 157 -11.09 20.00 -1.72
N LEU A 158 -10.96 20.19 -0.41
CA LEU A 158 -10.61 19.13 0.51
C LEU A 158 -11.69 18.02 0.54
N TYR A 159 -12.97 18.41 0.55
CA TYR A 159 -14.08 17.45 0.49
C TYR A 159 -13.99 16.58 -0.77
N ILE A 160 -13.84 17.19 -1.94
CA ILE A 160 -13.71 16.46 -3.22
C ILE A 160 -12.49 15.53 -3.18
N TRP A 161 -11.35 16.02 -2.67
CA TRP A 161 -10.13 15.22 -2.54
C TRP A 161 -10.35 13.98 -1.67
N ILE A 162 -10.96 14.12 -0.50
CA ILE A 162 -11.27 13.00 0.40
C ILE A 162 -12.23 12.02 -0.28
N VAL A 163 -13.30 12.51 -0.91
CA VAL A 163 -14.29 11.69 -1.61
C VAL A 163 -13.64 10.85 -2.72
N LEU A 164 -12.83 11.47 -3.57
CA LEU A 164 -12.13 10.77 -4.65
C LEU A 164 -11.12 9.75 -4.12
N THR A 165 -10.41 10.10 -3.04
CA THR A 165 -9.47 9.16 -2.41
C THR A 165 -10.21 7.96 -1.81
N ILE A 166 -11.33 8.15 -1.11
CA ILE A 166 -12.14 7.04 -0.56
C ILE A 166 -12.72 6.17 -1.68
N ALA A 167 -13.20 6.78 -2.75
CA ALA A 167 -13.73 6.04 -3.90
C ALA A 167 -12.66 5.15 -4.54
N SER A 168 -11.41 5.55 -4.47
CA SER A 168 -10.24 4.83 -4.98
C SER A 168 -9.61 3.89 -3.97
N ASP A 169 -9.58 4.28 -2.71
CA ASP A 169 -8.94 3.53 -1.63
C ASP A 169 -9.69 3.69 -0.32
N GLN A 170 -10.46 2.66 0.02
CA GLN A 170 -11.34 2.66 1.19
C GLN A 170 -10.58 2.67 2.53
N ILE A 171 -9.28 2.39 2.56
CA ILE A 171 -8.51 2.41 3.81
C ILE A 171 -8.50 3.80 4.45
N LEU A 172 -8.72 4.87 3.67
CA LEU A 172 -8.84 6.22 4.20
C LEU A 172 -9.97 6.37 5.23
N ILE A 173 -10.99 5.52 5.18
CA ILE A 173 -12.03 5.48 6.21
C ILE A 173 -11.42 5.11 7.57
N VAL A 174 -10.52 4.15 7.58
CA VAL A 174 -9.82 3.66 8.78
C VAL A 174 -8.73 4.65 9.22
N GLU A 175 -8.08 5.32 8.27
CA GLU A 175 -6.97 6.24 8.54
C GLU A 175 -7.41 7.66 8.89
N LEU A 176 -8.58 8.11 8.42
CA LEU A 176 -9.01 9.51 8.60
C LEU A 176 -10.40 9.62 9.18
N ILE A 177 -11.39 8.95 8.57
CA ILE A 177 -12.80 9.20 8.86
C ILE A 177 -13.14 8.75 10.28
N ILE A 178 -12.90 7.47 10.60
CA ILE A 178 -13.23 6.92 11.93
C ILE A 178 -12.41 7.60 13.02
N PRO A 179 -11.06 7.70 12.94
CA PRO A 179 -10.27 8.41 13.94
C PRO A 179 -10.69 9.86 14.14
N GLY A 180 -11.01 10.58 13.04
CA GLY A 180 -11.41 11.97 13.08
C GLY A 180 -12.79 12.19 13.73
N ILE A 181 -13.75 11.32 13.46
CA ILE A 181 -15.07 11.36 14.09
C ILE A 181 -14.95 11.04 15.58
N LEU A 182 -14.22 9.99 15.96
CA LEU A 182 -14.01 9.61 17.36
C LEU A 182 -13.28 10.70 18.14
N ALA A 183 -12.26 11.33 17.53
CA ALA A 183 -11.58 12.47 18.13
C ALA A 183 -12.53 13.65 18.37
N GLY A 184 -13.47 13.89 17.46
CA GLY A 184 -14.49 14.92 17.60
C GLY A 184 -15.47 14.66 18.77
N PHE A 185 -15.84 13.40 19.01
CA PHE A 185 -16.73 13.03 20.11
C PHE A 185 -16.08 13.17 21.50
N LEU A 186 -14.78 12.87 21.60
CA LEU A 186 -14.08 12.89 22.89
C LEU A 186 -13.74 14.26 23.41
N GLN A 187 -13.92 15.31 22.59
CA GLN A 187 -13.63 16.66 23.07
C GLN A 187 -14.57 17.07 24.20
N PRO A 188 -14.04 17.51 25.34
CA PRO A 188 -14.87 18.15 26.34
C PRO A 188 -15.51 19.37 25.68
N ARG A 189 -16.83 19.47 25.82
CA ARG A 189 -17.61 20.66 25.48
C ARG A 189 -17.20 21.78 26.45
N PHE A 190 -16.02 22.35 26.27
CA PHE A 190 -15.71 23.63 26.93
C PHE A 190 -16.64 24.65 26.30
N SER A 191 -17.80 24.81 26.94
CA SER A 191 -18.73 25.87 26.66
C SER A 191 -17.98 27.19 26.88
N SER A 192 -17.77 27.91 25.82
CA SER A 192 -17.64 29.35 25.95
C SER A 192 -18.90 29.83 26.69
N THR A 193 -18.70 30.34 27.90
CA THR A 193 -19.74 30.87 28.81
C THR A 193 -20.49 32.08 28.28
N THR A 194 -20.42 32.38 26.98
CA THR A 194 -20.99 33.57 26.35
C THR A 194 -21.61 33.30 24.98
N GLN A 195 -22.46 32.28 24.84
CA GLN A 195 -23.33 32.23 23.65
C GLN A 195 -24.76 31.86 24.02
N THR A 196 -25.62 32.85 23.75
CA THR A 196 -27.06 32.93 23.84
C THR A 196 -27.76 31.63 23.43
N ARG A 197 -28.68 31.20 24.30
CA ARG A 197 -29.71 30.18 24.10
C ARG A 197 -30.47 30.43 22.81
N VAL A 198 -30.31 29.68 21.80
CA VAL A 198 -31.30 29.19 20.81
C VAL A 198 -30.53 28.59 19.64
N ASP A 199 -30.16 27.31 19.73
CA ASP A 199 -29.82 26.56 18.52
C ASP A 199 -30.15 25.08 18.69
N SER A 200 -30.80 24.54 17.67
CA SER A 200 -31.41 23.22 17.61
C SER A 200 -30.54 22.09 18.18
N LYS A 201 -31.16 21.13 18.89
CA LYS A 201 -30.52 19.96 19.54
C LYS A 201 -29.52 19.19 18.65
N TRP A 202 -29.69 19.20 17.33
CA TRP A 202 -28.84 18.50 16.37
C TRP A 202 -27.50 19.19 16.09
N LYS A 203 -27.39 20.53 16.19
CA LYS A 203 -26.10 21.25 16.06
C LYS A 203 -25.12 20.92 17.19
N ARG A 204 -25.59 20.32 18.29
CA ARG A 204 -24.78 20.01 19.46
C ARG A 204 -24.06 18.67 19.42
N PHE A 205 -24.37 17.77 18.46
CA PHE A 205 -23.86 16.39 18.50
C PHE A 205 -22.49 16.19 17.88
N LEU A 206 -22.14 16.85 16.78
CA LEU A 206 -20.88 16.69 16.06
C LEU A 206 -20.25 18.02 15.71
N PRO A 207 -18.92 18.21 15.94
CA PRO A 207 -18.17 19.34 15.40
C PRO A 207 -18.29 19.41 13.87
N GLU A 208 -18.21 20.61 13.30
CA GLU A 208 -18.25 20.84 11.83
C GLU A 208 -17.23 19.96 11.08
N SER A 209 -16.00 19.85 11.61
CA SER A 209 -14.97 18.99 11.03
C SER A 209 -15.40 17.51 10.94
N SER A 210 -16.04 16.98 12.00
CA SER A 210 -16.53 15.60 12.01
C SER A 210 -17.71 15.39 11.06
N LYS A 211 -18.56 16.40 10.83
CA LYS A 211 -19.63 16.36 9.83
C LYS A 211 -19.08 16.26 8.43
N ILE A 212 -18.07 17.11 8.11
CA ILE A 212 -17.40 17.08 6.80
C ILE A 212 -16.79 15.71 6.56
N LEU A 213 -16.07 15.15 7.54
CA LEU A 213 -15.50 13.81 7.43
C LEU A 213 -16.57 12.75 7.23
N PHE A 214 -17.64 12.78 7.99
CA PHE A 214 -18.74 11.81 7.89
C PHE A 214 -19.41 11.84 6.51
N ILE A 215 -19.75 13.05 6.03
CA ILE A 215 -20.38 13.23 4.70
C ILE A 215 -19.40 12.79 3.61
N SER A 216 -18.11 13.16 3.70
CA SER A 216 -17.08 12.71 2.74
C SER A 216 -16.95 11.20 2.71
N GLY A 217 -17.01 10.55 3.89
CA GLY A 217 -16.96 9.10 4.01
C GLY A 217 -18.10 8.42 3.27
N ILE A 218 -19.33 8.85 3.55
CA ILE A 218 -20.54 8.29 2.89
C ILE A 218 -20.49 8.54 1.37
N THR A 219 -20.22 9.76 0.95
CA THR A 219 -20.18 10.12 -0.48
C THR A 219 -19.09 9.32 -1.22
N GLY A 220 -17.92 9.16 -0.62
CA GLY A 220 -16.83 8.37 -1.20
C GLY A 220 -17.20 6.89 -1.36
N LEU A 221 -17.88 6.30 -0.36
CA LEU A 221 -18.38 4.91 -0.44
C LEU A 221 -19.45 4.75 -1.50
N ILE A 222 -20.38 5.70 -1.62
CA ILE A 222 -21.40 5.69 -2.67
C ILE A 222 -20.73 5.75 -4.04
N LEU A 223 -19.77 6.65 -4.22
CA LEU A 223 -19.03 6.78 -5.48
C LEU A 223 -18.25 5.48 -5.79
N HIS A 224 -17.60 4.86 -4.80
CA HIS A 224 -16.94 3.56 -4.99
C HIS A 224 -17.95 2.49 -5.46
N ARG A 225 -19.15 2.45 -4.86
CA ARG A 225 -20.19 1.49 -5.26
C ARG A 225 -20.68 1.75 -6.68
N ILE A 226 -20.82 3.00 -7.09
CA ILE A 226 -21.13 3.39 -8.47
C ILE A 226 -20.03 2.92 -9.42
N LEU A 227 -18.75 3.19 -9.11
CA LEU A 227 -17.63 2.71 -9.92
C LEU A 227 -17.66 1.19 -10.08
N LYS A 228 -17.97 0.45 -9.02
CA LYS A 228 -18.09 -1.01 -9.03
C LYS A 228 -19.24 -1.54 -9.89
N SER A 229 -20.27 -0.74 -10.19
CA SER A 229 -21.34 -1.15 -11.12
C SER A 229 -20.94 -1.02 -12.60
N PHE A 230 -19.91 -0.24 -12.92
CA PHE A 230 -19.41 -0.05 -14.28
C PHE A 230 -18.09 -0.76 -14.56
N LEU A 231 -17.30 -1.05 -13.52
CA LEU A 231 -15.96 -1.61 -13.62
C LEU A 231 -15.89 -2.93 -12.85
N PHE A 232 -15.11 -3.86 -13.37
CA PHE A 232 -14.85 -5.11 -12.67
C PHE A 232 -13.85 -4.90 -11.53
N ILE A 233 -14.35 -4.46 -10.37
CA ILE A 233 -13.54 -4.28 -9.14
C ILE A 233 -13.72 -5.54 -8.29
N GLU A 234 -12.59 -6.18 -7.97
CA GLU A 234 -12.54 -7.42 -7.20
C GLU A 234 -13.09 -7.23 -5.77
N LYS A 235 -13.58 -8.32 -5.21
CA LYS A 235 -13.93 -8.34 -3.78
C LYS A 235 -12.64 -8.54 -2.97
N PRO A 236 -12.46 -7.81 -1.85
CA PRO A 236 -11.32 -8.08 -0.97
C PRO A 236 -11.41 -9.50 -0.42
N GLY A 237 -10.28 -10.19 -0.42
CA GLY A 237 -10.17 -11.44 0.32
C GLY A 237 -10.35 -11.14 1.81
N ARG A 238 -11.17 -11.94 2.50
CA ARG A 238 -11.41 -11.79 3.94
C ARG A 238 -11.52 -13.16 4.60
N ILE A 239 -10.99 -13.27 5.80
CA ILE A 239 -11.30 -14.40 6.68
C ILE A 239 -12.69 -14.11 7.28
N PRO A 240 -13.64 -15.04 7.16
CA PRO A 240 -14.97 -14.85 7.76
C PRO A 240 -14.83 -14.63 9.26
N ILE A 241 -15.48 -13.57 9.78
CA ILE A 241 -15.60 -13.35 11.21
C ILE A 241 -16.55 -14.44 11.73
N GLN A 242 -16.05 -15.29 12.62
CA GLN A 242 -16.86 -16.35 13.22
C GLN A 242 -17.38 -15.93 14.59
N ASP A 243 -18.59 -16.36 14.90
CA ASP A 243 -19.37 -15.89 16.06
C ASP A 243 -18.92 -16.49 17.40
N SER A 244 -17.82 -17.23 17.48
CA SER A 244 -17.37 -17.85 18.73
C SER A 244 -16.13 -17.17 19.33
N ILE A 245 -16.14 -16.97 20.66
CA ILE A 245 -15.02 -16.42 21.42
C ILE A 245 -13.74 -17.25 21.20
N THR A 246 -13.86 -18.57 21.11
CA THR A 246 -12.72 -19.47 20.87
C THR A 246 -12.07 -19.20 19.51
N GLN A 247 -12.86 -18.93 18.49
CA GLN A 247 -12.35 -18.58 17.17
C GLN A 247 -11.74 -17.18 17.17
N ALA A 248 -12.35 -16.22 17.86
CA ALA A 248 -11.78 -14.89 18.03
C ALA A 248 -10.37 -14.93 18.67
N ILE A 249 -10.17 -15.79 19.68
CA ILE A 249 -8.85 -16.00 20.30
C ILE A 249 -7.86 -16.60 19.30
N LYS A 250 -8.27 -17.61 18.51
CA LYS A 250 -7.43 -18.19 17.45
C LYS A 250 -7.07 -17.15 16.39
N ASP A 251 -8.02 -16.30 16.02
CA ASP A 251 -7.81 -15.24 15.01
C ASP A 251 -6.85 -14.16 15.51
N VAL A 252 -6.92 -13.78 16.79
CA VAL A 252 -5.95 -12.88 17.42
C VAL A 252 -4.56 -13.53 17.46
N THR A 253 -4.46 -14.81 17.82
CA THR A 253 -3.18 -15.54 17.83
C THR A 253 -2.59 -15.62 16.43
N LEU A 254 -3.40 -15.93 15.41
CA LEU A 254 -2.99 -15.96 14.02
C LEU A 254 -2.52 -14.58 13.54
N PHE A 255 -3.26 -13.52 13.89
CA PHE A 255 -2.86 -12.14 13.60
C PHE A 255 -1.51 -11.79 14.24
N LEU A 256 -1.33 -12.08 15.51
CA LEU A 256 -0.07 -11.80 16.20
C LEU A 256 1.10 -12.58 15.59
N THR A 257 0.89 -13.84 15.23
CA THR A 257 1.90 -14.66 14.54
C THR A 257 2.26 -14.06 13.19
N ARG A 258 1.29 -13.64 12.39
CA ARG A 258 1.53 -13.00 11.09
C ARG A 258 2.17 -11.63 11.24
N ALA A 259 1.75 -10.83 12.23
CA ALA A 259 2.39 -9.55 12.55
C ALA A 259 3.85 -9.77 12.98
N GLN A 260 4.11 -10.77 13.81
CA GLN A 260 5.46 -11.17 14.20
C GLN A 260 6.28 -11.59 12.97
N THR A 261 5.76 -12.48 12.12
CA THR A 261 6.44 -12.92 10.91
C THR A 261 6.71 -11.76 9.96
N TRP A 262 5.75 -10.85 9.76
CA TRP A 262 5.91 -9.65 8.96
C TRP A 262 7.02 -8.74 9.49
N ILE A 263 6.98 -8.44 10.78
CA ILE A 263 7.98 -7.60 11.44
C ILE A 263 9.36 -8.28 11.43
N LEU A 264 9.42 -9.59 11.72
CA LEU A 264 10.67 -10.35 11.76
C LEU A 264 11.20 -10.68 10.36
N SER A 265 10.37 -10.81 9.33
CA SER A 265 10.81 -11.10 7.96
C SER A 265 11.72 -10.00 7.39
N GLY A 266 11.50 -8.76 7.83
CA GLY A 266 12.39 -7.65 7.51
C GLY A 266 13.65 -7.59 8.39
N PHE A 267 13.67 -8.30 9.51
CA PHE A 267 14.71 -8.21 10.55
C PHE A 267 15.37 -9.56 10.86
N GLN A 268 15.48 -10.47 9.89
CA GLN A 268 15.98 -11.84 10.12
C GLN A 268 17.27 -11.94 10.95
N GLU A 269 18.02 -10.83 11.06
CA GLU A 269 19.21 -10.73 11.89
C GLU A 269 19.10 -9.67 12.99
N ASN A 270 18.00 -8.89 13.05
CA ASN A 270 17.84 -7.74 13.94
C ASN A 270 16.52 -7.75 14.71
N VAL A 271 16.18 -8.88 15.34
CA VAL A 271 15.03 -9.01 16.25
C VAL A 271 14.89 -7.83 17.25
N PRO A 272 16.00 -7.26 17.80
CA PRO A 272 15.91 -6.11 18.69
C PRO A 272 15.23 -4.88 18.08
N ILE A 273 15.44 -4.61 16.79
CA ILE A 273 14.87 -3.40 16.15
C ILE A 273 13.35 -3.55 15.98
N ALA A 274 12.87 -4.73 15.59
CA ALA A 274 11.44 -5.02 15.52
C ALA A 274 10.77 -4.86 16.89
N ALA A 275 11.39 -5.40 17.94
CA ALA A 275 10.91 -5.27 19.31
C ALA A 275 10.85 -3.80 19.77
N ILE A 276 11.85 -2.99 19.40
CA ILE A 276 11.88 -1.55 19.71
C ILE A 276 10.72 -0.82 19.01
N LEU A 277 10.43 -1.08 17.74
CA LEU A 277 9.31 -0.44 17.04
C LEU A 277 7.95 -0.80 17.67
N ILE A 278 7.75 -2.06 18.03
CA ILE A 278 6.55 -2.50 18.74
C ILE A 278 6.47 -1.83 20.10
N LEU A 279 7.57 -1.78 20.86
CA LEU A 279 7.61 -1.11 22.15
C LEU A 279 7.29 0.38 22.03
N ILE A 280 7.83 1.06 21.02
CA ILE A 280 7.51 2.47 20.71
C ILE A 280 6.01 2.62 20.43
N LEU A 281 5.40 1.72 19.65
CA LEU A 281 3.97 1.75 19.37
C LEU A 281 3.16 1.55 20.65
N ILE A 282 3.49 0.57 21.46
CA ILE A 282 2.80 0.29 22.74
C ILE A 282 2.90 1.51 23.69
N ILE A 283 4.10 2.07 23.86
CA ILE A 283 4.30 3.27 24.69
C ILE A 283 3.51 4.45 24.12
N SER A 284 3.50 4.63 22.80
CA SER A 284 2.73 5.69 22.15
C SER A 284 1.23 5.56 22.38
N LEU A 285 0.70 4.34 22.35
CA LEU A 285 -0.71 4.05 22.66
C LEU A 285 -1.03 4.34 24.13
N ILE A 286 -0.18 3.90 25.06
CA ILE A 286 -0.39 4.15 26.50
C ILE A 286 -0.35 5.65 26.79
N VAL A 287 0.68 6.36 26.34
CA VAL A 287 0.81 7.81 26.55
C VAL A 287 -0.29 8.57 25.80
N GLY A 288 -0.67 8.12 24.62
CA GLY A 288 -1.78 8.65 23.84
C GLY A 288 -3.10 8.51 24.58
N PHE A 289 -3.39 7.36 25.18
CA PHE A 289 -4.57 7.13 26.01
C PHE A 289 -4.61 8.07 27.22
N ILE A 290 -3.50 8.24 27.93
CA ILE A 290 -3.40 9.15 29.06
C ILE A 290 -3.67 10.61 28.65
N LYS A 291 -3.23 11.00 27.45
CA LYS A 291 -3.36 12.37 26.93
C LYS A 291 -4.53 12.57 25.95
N ILE A 292 -5.38 11.58 25.76
CA ILE A 292 -6.40 11.54 24.72
C ILE A 292 -7.34 12.77 24.74
N ARG A 293 -7.66 13.32 25.91
CA ARG A 293 -8.56 14.48 26.07
C ARG A 293 -7.85 15.83 26.02
N LYS A 294 -6.52 15.88 25.85
CA LYS A 294 -5.80 17.18 25.91
C LYS A 294 -6.01 18.03 24.69
N THR A 295 -5.93 17.42 23.48
CA THR A 295 -6.14 18.11 22.19
C THR A 295 -6.86 17.19 21.23
N LYS A 296 -7.46 17.77 20.16
CA LYS A 296 -8.10 17.00 19.07
C LYS A 296 -7.09 16.10 18.39
N THR A 297 -5.89 16.63 18.16
CA THR A 297 -4.82 15.89 17.49
C THR A 297 -4.33 14.71 18.34
N ASN A 298 -4.26 14.85 19.67
CA ASN A 298 -3.92 13.72 20.52
C ASN A 298 -4.96 12.58 20.42
N SER A 299 -6.25 12.94 20.46
CA SER A 299 -7.33 11.98 20.27
C SER A 299 -7.27 11.32 18.90
N PHE A 300 -7.09 12.13 17.85
CA PHE A 300 -6.97 11.64 16.48
C PHE A 300 -5.81 10.64 16.34
N LEU A 301 -4.61 11.02 16.79
CA LEU A 301 -3.43 10.16 16.68
C LEU A 301 -3.57 8.86 17.48
N PHE A 302 -4.15 8.94 18.68
CA PHE A 302 -4.43 7.73 19.45
C PHE A 302 -5.35 6.77 18.67
N PHE A 303 -6.48 7.26 18.18
CA PHE A 303 -7.42 6.42 17.42
C PHE A 303 -6.82 5.96 16.09
N PHE A 304 -6.07 6.82 15.41
CA PHE A 304 -5.35 6.44 14.19
C PHE A 304 -4.42 5.25 14.45
N LEU A 305 -3.54 5.34 15.46
CA LEU A 305 -2.60 4.27 15.78
C LEU A 305 -3.32 2.97 16.18
N ALA A 306 -4.32 3.08 17.07
CA ALA A 306 -5.04 1.92 17.58
C ALA A 306 -5.88 1.24 16.49
N ILE A 307 -6.72 2.01 15.80
CA ILE A 307 -7.65 1.45 14.81
C ILE A 307 -6.87 0.86 13.64
N LEU A 308 -5.86 1.57 13.14
CA LEU A 308 -5.09 1.11 11.99
C LEU A 308 -4.28 -0.15 12.31
N PHE A 309 -3.66 -0.21 13.50
CA PHE A 309 -2.93 -1.41 13.92
C PHE A 309 -3.83 -2.62 14.05
N PHE A 310 -5.04 -2.45 14.59
CA PHE A 310 -6.00 -3.55 14.78
C PHE A 310 -6.95 -3.74 13.57
N SER A 311 -6.93 -2.85 12.58
CA SER A 311 -7.83 -2.92 11.43
C SER A 311 -7.79 -4.24 10.66
N PRO A 312 -6.63 -4.90 10.45
CA PRO A 312 -6.62 -6.20 9.78
C PRO A 312 -7.45 -7.26 10.51
N ILE A 313 -7.45 -7.26 11.85
CA ILE A 313 -8.29 -8.18 12.64
C ILE A 313 -9.78 -7.82 12.46
N LEU A 314 -10.10 -6.52 12.64
CA LEU A 314 -11.48 -6.04 12.60
C LEU A 314 -12.15 -6.25 11.23
N THR A 315 -11.37 -6.27 10.17
CA THR A 315 -11.86 -6.44 8.79
C THR A 315 -11.68 -7.85 8.24
N GLY A 316 -11.03 -8.77 8.96
CA GLY A 316 -10.66 -10.10 8.47
C GLY A 316 -9.63 -10.07 7.35
N SER A 317 -8.87 -8.97 7.21
CA SER A 317 -7.91 -8.77 6.10
C SER A 317 -6.53 -9.37 6.35
N TYR A 318 -6.30 -10.09 7.44
CA TYR A 318 -5.02 -10.70 7.79
C TYR A 318 -4.82 -12.09 7.14
N ILE A 319 -5.11 -12.19 5.84
CA ILE A 319 -5.09 -13.45 5.07
C ILE A 319 -3.69 -14.04 4.98
N ASP A 320 -2.69 -13.17 4.85
CA ASP A 320 -1.28 -13.52 4.72
C ASP A 320 -0.38 -12.51 5.45
N GLU A 321 0.91 -12.74 5.40
CA GLU A 321 1.91 -11.87 6.01
C GLU A 321 1.95 -10.48 5.36
N TYR A 322 1.70 -10.39 4.05
CA TYR A 322 1.67 -9.11 3.32
C TYR A 322 0.49 -8.22 3.72
N SER A 323 -0.59 -8.82 4.22
CA SER A 323 -1.76 -8.09 4.73
C SER A 323 -1.41 -7.20 5.92
N MET A 324 -0.31 -7.46 6.61
CA MET A 324 0.18 -6.63 7.71
C MET A 324 0.70 -5.26 7.26
N ARG A 325 0.88 -5.04 5.95
CA ARG A 325 1.18 -3.71 5.37
C ARG A 325 0.14 -2.66 5.76
N TYR A 326 -1.10 -3.04 6.01
CA TYR A 326 -2.16 -2.14 6.46
C TYR A 326 -1.87 -1.49 7.82
N ALA A 327 -1.12 -2.17 8.68
CA ALA A 327 -0.71 -1.63 9.98
C ALA A 327 0.58 -0.77 9.90
N THR A 328 1.29 -0.76 8.77
CA THR A 328 2.59 -0.07 8.64
C THR A 328 2.52 1.43 8.91
N PRO A 329 1.47 2.21 8.51
CA PRO A 329 1.39 3.63 8.86
C PRO A 329 1.37 3.88 10.36
N SER A 330 0.77 3.00 11.17
CA SER A 330 0.79 3.15 12.63
C SER A 330 2.20 2.99 13.20
N LEU A 331 3.00 2.07 12.67
CA LEU A 331 4.40 1.89 13.06
C LEU A 331 5.26 3.10 12.68
N ILE A 332 5.01 3.70 11.51
CA ILE A 332 5.72 4.91 11.06
C ILE A 332 5.37 6.11 11.93
N LEU A 333 4.09 6.31 12.26
CA LEU A 333 3.66 7.46 13.05
C LEU A 333 3.96 7.34 14.53
N ALA A 334 4.08 6.14 15.08
CA ALA A 334 4.31 5.95 16.51
C ALA A 334 5.54 6.72 17.05
N PRO A 335 6.73 6.72 16.41
CA PRO A 335 7.87 7.52 16.88
C PRO A 335 7.59 9.02 16.89
N PHE A 336 6.87 9.54 15.86
CA PHE A 336 6.50 10.96 15.79
C PHE A 336 5.52 11.32 16.90
N PHE A 337 4.53 10.47 17.12
CA PHE A 337 3.52 10.69 18.16
C PHE A 337 4.12 10.64 19.56
N LEU A 338 4.99 9.67 19.83
CA LEU A 338 5.71 9.59 21.10
C LEU A 338 6.57 10.83 21.33
N ALA A 339 7.31 11.26 20.31
CA ALA A 339 8.11 12.46 20.33
C ALA A 339 7.27 13.70 20.63
N PHE A 340 6.14 13.87 19.95
CA PHE A 340 5.17 14.94 20.19
C PHE A 340 4.63 14.93 21.62
N LEU A 341 4.19 13.76 22.11
CA LEU A 341 3.63 13.60 23.44
C LEU A 341 4.64 13.83 24.56
N ALA A 342 5.91 13.48 24.36
CA ALA A 342 6.98 13.67 25.33
C ALA A 342 7.33 15.15 25.59
N GLY A 343 6.77 16.07 24.76
CA GLY A 343 6.97 17.52 24.92
C GLY A 343 8.39 17.97 24.61
N PHE A 344 8.89 17.50 23.49
CA PHE A 344 10.23 17.71 22.92
C PHE A 344 11.06 18.94 23.37
N PRO A 345 12.38 18.93 23.39
CA PRO A 345 13.38 18.07 22.71
C PRO A 345 14.42 17.41 23.60
N LYS A 346 14.46 17.71 24.89
CA LYS A 346 15.62 17.33 25.74
C LYS A 346 15.63 15.85 26.16
N ARG A 347 14.46 15.20 26.20
CA ARG A 347 14.31 13.84 26.78
C ARG A 347 14.32 12.71 25.76
N VAL A 348 13.94 12.99 24.53
CA VAL A 348 13.81 11.97 23.47
C VAL A 348 15.06 11.91 22.58
N LEU A 349 15.86 12.99 22.54
CA LEU A 349 17.12 13.01 21.79
C LEU A 349 18.09 11.88 22.20
N PRO A 350 18.32 11.61 23.52
CA PRO A 350 19.15 10.47 23.92
C PRO A 350 18.59 9.12 23.45
N LEU A 351 17.27 8.96 23.50
CA LEU A 351 16.61 7.73 23.06
C LEU A 351 16.76 7.55 21.53
N LEU A 352 16.56 8.61 20.76
CA LEU A 352 16.74 8.58 19.29
C LEU A 352 18.20 8.32 18.92
N ILE A 353 19.15 8.98 19.59
CA ILE A 353 20.58 8.74 19.38
C ILE A 353 20.91 7.28 19.73
N PHE A 354 20.37 6.76 20.83
CA PHE A 354 20.56 5.37 21.23
C PHE A 354 19.98 4.39 20.21
N ILE A 355 18.79 4.65 19.68
CA ILE A 355 18.15 3.84 18.64
C ILE A 355 18.97 3.91 17.34
N ILE A 356 19.42 5.11 16.93
CA ILE A 356 20.29 5.28 15.75
C ILE A 356 21.60 4.53 15.95
N PHE A 357 22.19 4.61 17.15
CA PHE A 357 23.40 3.90 17.50
C PHE A 357 23.23 2.38 17.46
N LEU A 358 22.11 1.85 17.97
CA LEU A 358 21.77 0.41 17.85
C LEU A 358 21.57 0.00 16.38
N CYS A 359 20.96 0.86 15.56
CA CYS A 359 20.82 0.62 14.13
C CYS A 359 22.17 0.58 13.42
N ILE A 360 23.11 1.48 13.78
CA ILE A 360 24.46 1.53 13.21
C ILE A 360 25.28 0.31 13.62
N ILE A 361 25.23 -0.08 14.91
CA ILE A 361 25.95 -1.27 15.41
C ILE A 361 25.41 -2.54 14.76
N GLY A 362 24.08 -2.66 14.64
CA GLY A 362 23.46 -3.79 13.93
C GLY A 362 23.87 -3.89 12.46
N GLN A 363 24.33 -2.79 11.86
CA GLN A 363 24.77 -2.75 10.45
C GLN A 363 26.17 -3.33 10.21
N LYS A 364 27.02 -3.50 11.22
CA LYS A 364 28.41 -3.98 11.03
C LYS A 364 28.52 -5.36 10.37
N LYS A 365 27.46 -6.18 10.38
CA LYS A 365 27.38 -7.46 9.66
C LYS A 365 26.86 -7.35 8.23
N ILE A 366 26.42 -6.17 7.79
CA ILE A 366 25.74 -5.97 6.49
C ILE A 366 26.64 -5.17 5.54
N THR A 367 27.93 -5.51 5.48
CA THR A 367 28.90 -4.83 4.62
C THR A 367 28.70 -5.04 3.11
N ASN A 368 27.82 -5.93 2.69
CA ASN A 368 27.54 -6.20 1.27
C ASN A 368 26.17 -5.75 0.77
N ILE A 369 25.43 -4.93 1.53
CA ILE A 369 24.26 -4.28 0.98
C ILE A 369 24.72 -2.98 0.30
N GLU A 370 25.40 -3.09 -0.84
CA GLU A 370 25.31 -2.05 -1.85
C GLU A 370 23.84 -1.70 -1.99
N ASN A 371 23.45 -0.58 -1.43
CA ASN A 371 22.16 0.07 -1.57
C ASN A 371 21.11 -0.81 -2.24
N ALA A 372 20.52 -1.77 -1.52
CA ALA A 372 19.54 -2.71 -2.08
C ALA A 372 18.42 -1.96 -2.80
N PHE A 373 18.07 -0.76 -2.32
CA PHE A 373 17.16 0.16 -2.95
C PHE A 373 17.67 0.65 -4.31
N PHE A 374 18.90 1.15 -4.41
CA PHE A 374 19.46 1.61 -5.70
C PHE A 374 19.78 0.44 -6.65
N LYS A 375 20.19 -0.70 -6.12
CA LYS A 375 20.40 -1.90 -6.91
C LYS A 375 19.08 -2.39 -7.51
N LEU A 376 18.01 -2.38 -6.73
CA LEU A 376 16.67 -2.73 -7.18
C LEU A 376 16.23 -1.87 -8.38
N PHE A 377 16.54 -0.58 -8.38
CA PHE A 377 16.18 0.35 -9.44
C PHE A 377 17.13 0.37 -10.63
N ARG A 378 18.25 -0.33 -10.55
CA ARG A 378 19.18 -0.53 -11.68
C ARG A 378 19.06 -1.90 -12.34
N THR A 379 18.50 -2.87 -11.62
CA THR A 379 18.47 -4.27 -12.06
C THR A 379 17.14 -4.58 -12.72
N ILE A 380 17.17 -4.95 -14.00
CA ILE A 380 16.01 -5.55 -14.68
C ILE A 380 15.74 -6.90 -14.01
N PRO A 381 14.48 -7.25 -13.70
CA PRO A 381 14.14 -8.56 -13.15
C PRO A 381 14.74 -9.68 -13.99
N GLN A 382 15.35 -10.66 -13.30
CA GLN A 382 16.06 -11.76 -13.97
C GLN A 382 15.15 -12.50 -14.95
N GLU A 383 13.88 -12.64 -14.62
CA GLU A 383 12.87 -13.30 -15.45
C GLU A 383 12.68 -12.56 -16.78
N ALA A 384 12.65 -11.24 -16.76
CA ALA A 384 12.47 -10.43 -17.95
C ALA A 384 13.73 -10.47 -18.85
N SER A 385 14.91 -10.27 -18.26
CA SER A 385 16.17 -10.29 -19.03
C SER A 385 16.48 -11.65 -19.66
N CYS A 386 16.21 -12.72 -18.92
CA CYS A 386 16.37 -14.08 -19.43
C CYS A 386 15.35 -14.39 -20.54
N MET A 387 14.09 -13.97 -20.39
CA MET A 387 13.07 -14.16 -21.41
C MET A 387 13.42 -13.39 -22.69
N ASP A 388 13.98 -12.18 -22.58
CA ASP A 388 14.49 -11.44 -23.74
C ASP A 388 15.58 -12.20 -24.49
N GLU A 389 16.51 -12.83 -23.77
CA GLU A 389 17.58 -13.63 -24.39
C GLU A 389 17.04 -14.86 -25.12
N ILE A 390 16.10 -15.59 -24.48
CA ILE A 390 15.49 -16.77 -25.07
C ILE A 390 14.64 -16.37 -26.29
N THR A 391 13.87 -15.29 -26.19
CA THR A 391 12.98 -14.81 -27.27
C THR A 391 13.75 -14.45 -28.51
N ARG A 392 14.91 -13.79 -28.38
CA ARG A 392 15.78 -13.50 -29.54
C ARG A 392 16.23 -14.73 -30.30
N LYS A 393 16.34 -15.88 -29.62
CA LYS A 393 16.77 -17.14 -30.22
C LYS A 393 15.58 -18.00 -30.72
N THR A 394 14.38 -17.84 -30.17
CA THR A 394 13.29 -18.80 -30.34
C THR A 394 11.94 -18.21 -30.74
N SER A 395 11.84 -16.90 -30.90
CA SER A 395 10.61 -16.20 -31.31
C SER A 395 9.43 -16.50 -30.39
N ILE A 396 9.63 -16.37 -29.06
CA ILE A 396 8.54 -16.52 -28.08
C ILE A 396 7.57 -15.37 -28.23
N SER A 397 6.29 -15.69 -28.35
CA SER A 397 5.22 -14.69 -28.51
C SER A 397 4.37 -14.51 -27.26
N LEU A 398 4.27 -15.54 -26.41
CA LEU A 398 3.49 -15.54 -25.19
C LEU A 398 4.23 -16.26 -24.08
N VAL A 399 4.25 -15.67 -22.89
CA VAL A 399 4.73 -16.28 -21.65
C VAL A 399 3.56 -16.50 -20.70
N ILE A 400 3.48 -17.70 -20.14
CA ILE A 400 2.54 -18.07 -19.09
C ILE A 400 3.31 -18.31 -17.81
N SER A 401 2.87 -17.69 -16.73
CA SER A 401 3.50 -17.83 -15.42
C SER A 401 2.50 -17.63 -14.27
N ASP A 402 3.01 -17.67 -13.05
CA ASP A 402 2.25 -17.25 -11.87
C ASP A 402 1.94 -15.76 -11.87
N PHE A 403 1.03 -15.35 -10.97
CA PHE A 403 0.60 -13.97 -10.80
C PHE A 403 1.76 -12.98 -10.55
N TRP A 404 2.79 -13.41 -9.81
CA TRP A 404 3.89 -12.53 -9.39
C TRP A 404 4.94 -12.31 -10.49
N THR A 405 5.08 -13.25 -11.39
CA THR A 405 6.10 -13.26 -12.46
C THR A 405 5.60 -12.59 -13.74
N ALA A 406 4.32 -12.79 -14.09
CA ALA A 406 3.77 -12.33 -15.36
C ALA A 406 3.95 -10.82 -15.62
N LYS A 407 3.61 -9.98 -14.63
CA LYS A 407 3.72 -8.52 -14.78
C LYS A 407 5.16 -8.04 -14.89
N LYS A 408 6.11 -8.69 -14.20
CA LYS A 408 7.55 -8.38 -14.33
C LYS A 408 8.01 -8.54 -15.77
N ILE A 409 7.69 -9.68 -16.39
CA ILE A 409 8.05 -9.93 -17.77
C ILE A 409 7.38 -8.91 -18.70
N ARG A 410 6.07 -8.70 -18.55
CA ARG A 410 5.31 -7.79 -19.41
C ARG A 410 5.83 -6.35 -19.40
N ILE A 411 6.26 -5.85 -18.24
CA ILE A 411 6.69 -4.46 -18.06
C ILE A 411 8.16 -4.28 -18.44
N PHE A 412 9.03 -5.22 -18.04
CA PHE A 412 10.48 -5.04 -18.10
C PHE A 412 11.15 -5.72 -19.30
N SER A 413 10.42 -6.55 -20.05
CA SER A 413 10.95 -7.13 -21.29
C SER A 413 11.19 -6.05 -22.34
N LYS A 414 12.40 -6.03 -22.90
CA LYS A 414 12.78 -5.18 -24.03
C LYS A 414 12.19 -5.68 -25.34
N GLU A 415 11.97 -6.98 -25.46
CA GLU A 415 11.35 -7.63 -26.62
C GLU A 415 9.82 -7.49 -26.62
N LYS A 416 9.23 -6.73 -25.65
CA LYS A 416 7.78 -6.51 -25.51
C LYS A 416 6.96 -7.79 -25.50
N ILE A 417 7.46 -8.80 -24.79
CA ILE A 417 6.85 -10.13 -24.72
C ILE A 417 5.48 -10.02 -24.06
N GLN A 418 4.46 -10.63 -24.68
CA GLN A 418 3.17 -10.80 -24.05
C GLN A 418 3.31 -11.79 -22.90
N SER A 419 2.83 -11.41 -21.72
CA SER A 419 2.85 -12.31 -20.56
C SER A 419 1.51 -12.29 -19.85
N VAL A 420 1.01 -13.48 -19.50
CA VAL A 420 -0.26 -13.66 -18.79
C VAL A 420 -0.06 -14.59 -17.59
N HIS A 421 -0.86 -14.41 -16.57
CA HIS A 421 -0.86 -15.32 -15.44
C HIS A 421 -2.09 -16.22 -15.46
N VAL A 422 -1.97 -17.37 -14.82
CA VAL A 422 -3.00 -18.40 -14.76
C VAL A 422 -3.34 -18.73 -13.30
N SER A 423 -4.54 -19.28 -13.10
CA SER A 423 -4.97 -19.76 -11.79
C SER A 423 -4.19 -21.00 -11.39
N TYR A 424 -3.70 -21.03 -10.15
CA TYR A 424 -3.03 -22.21 -9.59
C TYR A 424 -3.98 -23.42 -9.61
N GLY A 425 -3.46 -24.56 -10.02
CA GLY A 425 -4.20 -25.82 -10.06
C GLY A 425 -5.02 -26.06 -11.33
N THR A 426 -5.77 -25.09 -11.85
CA THR A 426 -6.55 -25.23 -13.09
C THR A 426 -5.75 -24.83 -14.33
N LEU A 427 -4.73 -24.02 -14.20
CA LEU A 427 -3.95 -23.38 -15.27
C LEU A 427 -4.81 -22.66 -16.31
N GLU A 428 -6.00 -22.28 -15.93
CA GLU A 428 -6.93 -21.44 -16.70
C GLU A 428 -6.51 -19.95 -16.59
N GLY A 429 -6.90 -19.15 -17.58
CA GLY A 429 -6.68 -17.70 -17.54
C GLY A 429 -7.29 -17.09 -16.28
N SER A 430 -6.55 -16.24 -15.59
CA SER A 430 -6.99 -15.59 -14.35
C SER A 430 -7.26 -14.11 -14.58
N HIS A 431 -8.52 -13.69 -14.45
CA HIS A 431 -8.89 -12.28 -14.55
C HIS A 431 -8.68 -11.53 -13.22
N THR A 432 -7.51 -11.71 -12.62
CA THR A 432 -7.13 -11.04 -11.38
C THR A 432 -6.12 -9.94 -11.69
N ILE A 433 -6.52 -8.68 -11.51
CA ILE A 433 -5.66 -7.51 -11.76
C ILE A 433 -4.99 -7.60 -13.15
N SER A 434 -5.78 -7.84 -14.17
CA SER A 434 -5.33 -8.06 -15.55
C SER A 434 -6.39 -7.64 -16.56
N ASN A 435 -5.97 -7.47 -17.81
CA ASN A 435 -6.90 -7.21 -18.91
C ASN A 435 -7.37 -8.54 -19.52
N ARG A 436 -8.67 -8.74 -19.60
CA ARG A 436 -9.29 -9.90 -20.21
C ARG A 436 -8.83 -10.13 -21.65
N GLU A 437 -8.58 -9.07 -22.42
CA GLU A 437 -8.17 -9.14 -23.82
C GLU A 437 -6.81 -9.83 -24.03
N TRP A 438 -5.95 -9.85 -23.01
CA TRP A 438 -4.65 -10.52 -23.11
C TRP A 438 -4.77 -12.01 -23.42
N TYR A 439 -5.83 -12.66 -22.96
CA TYR A 439 -6.09 -14.10 -23.15
C TYR A 439 -6.68 -14.42 -24.52
N PHE A 440 -7.18 -13.41 -25.24
CA PHE A 440 -7.76 -13.56 -26.58
C PHE A 440 -6.82 -13.12 -27.70
N LYS A 441 -5.74 -12.41 -27.37
CA LYS A 441 -4.78 -11.91 -28.35
C LYS A 441 -4.05 -13.08 -28.99
N ASP A 442 -4.21 -13.22 -30.31
CA ASP A 442 -3.49 -14.24 -31.09
C ASP A 442 -2.14 -13.68 -31.55
N SER A 443 -1.06 -14.19 -30.96
CA SER A 443 0.30 -13.84 -31.35
C SER A 443 0.97 -15.07 -31.97
N PRO A 444 1.43 -15.05 -33.23
CA PRO A 444 2.15 -16.16 -33.83
C PRO A 444 3.49 -16.37 -33.14
N GLY A 445 3.95 -17.62 -32.94
CA GLY A 445 5.22 -17.94 -32.32
C GLY A 445 5.10 -19.02 -31.22
N ILE A 446 6.13 -19.21 -30.44
CA ILE A 446 6.23 -20.21 -29.38
C ILE A 446 5.58 -19.68 -28.09
N ILE A 447 4.88 -20.56 -27.37
CA ILE A 447 4.40 -20.29 -26.01
C ILE A 447 5.41 -20.86 -25.02
N ALA A 448 5.85 -20.03 -24.07
CA ALA A 448 6.72 -20.43 -22.98
C ALA A 448 5.92 -20.48 -21.65
N VAL A 449 6.12 -21.52 -20.86
CA VAL A 449 5.43 -21.73 -19.59
C VAL A 449 6.46 -21.92 -18.48
N PHE A 450 6.47 -21.01 -17.49
CA PHE A 450 7.25 -21.20 -16.27
C PHE A 450 6.64 -22.29 -15.41
N THR A 451 7.47 -23.23 -14.93
CA THR A 451 6.97 -24.33 -14.09
C THR A 451 6.88 -23.95 -12.62
N GLU A 452 7.71 -22.99 -12.18
CA GLU A 452 7.70 -22.51 -10.80
C GLU A 452 6.36 -21.84 -10.46
N GLY A 453 5.76 -22.23 -9.35
CA GLY A 453 4.46 -21.72 -8.91
C GLY A 453 3.24 -22.33 -9.62
N LEU A 454 3.42 -23.13 -10.67
CA LEU A 454 2.32 -23.75 -11.42
C LEU A 454 2.24 -25.29 -11.28
N GLY A 455 3.36 -25.93 -10.95
CA GLY A 455 3.46 -27.39 -10.81
C GLY A 455 3.68 -28.11 -12.14
N GLU A 456 4.85 -28.77 -12.30
CA GLU A 456 5.24 -29.43 -13.54
C GLU A 456 4.25 -30.50 -14.01
N ASN A 457 3.84 -31.41 -13.10
CA ASN A 457 2.90 -32.48 -13.44
C ASN A 457 1.56 -31.92 -13.94
N ARG A 458 1.10 -30.83 -13.33
CA ARG A 458 -0.16 -30.19 -13.72
C ARG A 458 -0.07 -29.52 -15.09
N ILE A 459 1.09 -28.92 -15.40
CA ILE A 459 1.35 -28.34 -16.73
C ILE A 459 1.32 -29.44 -17.81
N LEU A 460 1.97 -30.57 -17.56
CA LEU A 460 1.99 -31.71 -18.49
C LEU A 460 0.59 -32.32 -18.69
N GLU A 461 -0.19 -32.42 -17.62
CA GLU A 461 -1.58 -32.91 -17.68
C GLU A 461 -2.49 -32.05 -18.56
N ILE A 462 -2.44 -30.70 -18.35
CA ILE A 462 -3.37 -29.78 -18.99
C ILE A 462 -2.88 -29.32 -20.37
N TYR A 463 -1.61 -28.94 -20.48
CA TYR A 463 -1.06 -28.40 -21.72
C TYR A 463 -0.38 -29.47 -22.61
N GLY A 464 -0.12 -30.63 -22.05
CA GLY A 464 0.55 -31.73 -22.74
C GLY A 464 2.08 -31.63 -22.67
N THR A 465 2.75 -32.48 -23.45
CA THR A 465 4.22 -32.57 -23.49
C THR A 465 4.82 -31.35 -24.24
N PRO A 466 5.79 -30.64 -23.64
CA PRO A 466 6.49 -29.55 -24.35
C PRO A 466 7.40 -30.14 -25.45
N PHE A 467 7.59 -29.42 -26.55
CA PHE A 467 8.53 -29.83 -27.58
C PHE A 467 9.99 -29.56 -27.19
N TYR A 468 10.22 -28.63 -26.26
CA TYR A 468 11.55 -28.32 -25.78
C TYR A 468 11.47 -27.81 -24.33
N ILE A 469 12.50 -28.18 -23.55
CA ILE A 469 12.65 -27.75 -22.16
C ILE A 469 13.96 -26.96 -22.05
N THR A 470 13.88 -25.79 -21.45
CA THR A 470 15.04 -24.94 -21.18
C THR A 470 14.99 -24.38 -19.75
N LYS A 471 15.95 -23.54 -19.41
CA LYS A 471 16.01 -22.87 -18.11
C LYS A 471 16.14 -21.38 -18.27
N CYS A 472 15.52 -20.66 -17.36
CA CYS A 472 15.66 -19.22 -17.18
C CYS A 472 16.28 -18.97 -15.81
N GLY A 473 17.60 -18.91 -15.75
CA GLY A 473 18.34 -19.04 -14.48
C GLY A 473 18.11 -20.42 -13.86
N GLU A 474 17.66 -20.43 -12.62
CA GLU A 474 17.29 -21.68 -11.89
C GLU A 474 15.91 -22.22 -12.30
N ARG A 475 15.09 -21.43 -12.96
CA ARG A 475 13.69 -21.72 -13.25
C ARG A 475 13.53 -22.50 -14.53
N LYS A 476 12.80 -23.61 -14.48
CA LYS A 476 12.49 -24.46 -15.62
C LYS A 476 11.41 -23.84 -16.48
N LEU A 477 11.57 -23.92 -17.80
CA LEU A 477 10.70 -23.33 -18.80
C LEU A 477 10.32 -24.38 -19.84
N TYR A 478 9.03 -24.56 -20.05
CA TYR A 478 8.47 -25.45 -21.05
C TYR A 478 8.07 -24.67 -22.29
N LEU A 479 8.49 -25.10 -23.49
CA LEU A 479 8.17 -24.48 -24.75
C LEU A 479 7.19 -25.32 -25.55
N TYR A 480 6.15 -24.65 -26.10
CA TYR A 480 5.07 -25.29 -26.85
C TYR A 480 4.92 -24.67 -28.23
N LYS A 481 4.85 -25.51 -29.27
CA LYS A 481 4.47 -25.13 -30.65
C LYS A 481 2.97 -25.31 -30.87
N ASP A 482 2.41 -26.40 -30.36
CA ASP A 482 0.95 -26.60 -30.35
C ASP A 482 0.32 -25.69 -29.30
N ARG A 483 -0.64 -24.90 -29.77
CA ARG A 483 -1.23 -23.81 -29.00
C ARG A 483 -2.68 -24.07 -28.65
N GLN A 484 -3.32 -25.03 -29.34
CA GLN A 484 -4.76 -25.18 -29.28
C GLN A 484 -5.24 -25.44 -27.85
N LYS A 485 -4.68 -26.49 -27.20
CA LYS A 485 -5.02 -26.84 -25.81
C LYS A 485 -4.75 -25.71 -24.82
N ILE A 486 -3.61 -25.00 -25.01
CA ILE A 486 -3.24 -23.88 -24.12
C ILE A 486 -4.22 -22.72 -24.30
N LYS A 487 -4.56 -22.35 -25.54
CA LYS A 487 -5.52 -21.27 -25.80
C LYS A 487 -6.92 -21.61 -25.25
N GLU A 488 -7.37 -22.83 -25.43
CA GLU A 488 -8.64 -23.31 -24.87
C GLU A 488 -8.65 -23.19 -23.34
N ALA A 489 -7.61 -23.66 -22.67
CA ALA A 489 -7.49 -23.54 -21.21
C ALA A 489 -7.47 -22.06 -20.76
N LEU A 490 -6.68 -21.21 -21.44
CA LEU A 490 -6.60 -19.79 -21.10
C LEU A 490 -7.94 -19.06 -21.26
N ARG A 491 -8.74 -19.41 -22.29
CA ARG A 491 -9.99 -18.73 -22.64
C ARG A 491 -11.23 -19.29 -21.93
N ARG A 492 -11.16 -20.52 -21.46
CA ARG A 492 -12.30 -21.26 -20.86
C ARG A 492 -13.06 -20.46 -19.80
N PRO A 493 -12.43 -19.81 -18.78
CA PRO A 493 -13.17 -19.11 -17.74
C PRO A 493 -13.99 -17.92 -18.27
N PHE A 494 -13.53 -17.33 -19.36
CA PHE A 494 -14.18 -16.17 -19.98
C PHE A 494 -15.32 -16.57 -20.91
N LEU A 495 -15.26 -17.75 -21.53
CA LEU A 495 -16.28 -18.28 -22.44
C LEU A 495 -17.42 -18.95 -21.68
N GLU A 496 -17.15 -19.58 -20.54
CA GLU A 496 -18.14 -20.26 -19.71
C GLU A 496 -18.87 -19.32 -18.74
N ASN A 497 -18.72 -18.00 -18.86
CA ASN A 497 -19.32 -16.99 -17.96
C ASN A 497 -19.05 -17.23 -16.46
N LYS A 498 -18.01 -18.03 -16.12
CA LYS A 498 -17.64 -18.28 -14.73
C LYS A 498 -17.21 -17.00 -13.99
N ILE A 499 -16.79 -15.98 -14.73
CA ILE A 499 -16.31 -14.71 -14.18
C ILE A 499 -17.49 -13.78 -13.87
N GLU A 500 -18.55 -13.78 -14.70
CA GLU A 500 -19.74 -12.94 -14.45
C GLU A 500 -20.55 -13.37 -13.21
N LYS A 501 -20.50 -14.66 -12.85
CA LYS A 501 -21.21 -15.18 -11.65
C LYS A 501 -20.54 -14.82 -10.31
N ARG A 502 -19.38 -14.14 -10.31
CA ARG A 502 -18.74 -13.64 -9.07
C ARG A 502 -19.11 -12.20 -8.72
N LEU A 503 -19.97 -11.58 -9.48
CA LEU A 503 -20.64 -10.31 -9.17
C LEU A 503 -21.85 -10.57 -8.29
#